data_7d1c6dcc5d4a2df878493444332ab932
#
_entry.id   7d1c6dcc5d4a2df878493444332ab932
#
_cell.length_a   1.000
_cell.length_b   1.000
_cell.length_c   1.000
_cell.angle_alpha   90.00
_cell.angle_beta   90.00
_cell.angle_gamma   90.00
#
_symmetry.space_group_name_H-M   'P 1'
#
loop_
_entity.id
_entity.type
_entity.pdbx_description
1 polymer ?
#
loop_
_entity_poly.entity_id
_entity_poly.type
_entity_poly.pdbx_seq_one_letter_code
_entity_poly.pdbx_strand_id
1 'polypeptide(L)'
;GQPELDATLAREDFRQLRQRITFSYSLRPLDVSDATRYLQERLAVAGYRGEPLFKAAAVRLLVRGSGGIPRLLNILANKCLMVAFGEGSRQVLARHVRRALDDTEGAKPFWRNTSRLFGWKMTAGCLSLALIAGAWPWLAQLTEVLP
;
A
#
# COMPACT_ATOMS: atom_id res chain seq x y z
N GLY A 1 3.24 -12.74 -19.51
CA GLY A 1 3.14 -11.40 -20.10
C GLY A 1 2.48 -10.41 -19.17
N GLN A 2 2.42 -9.17 -19.56
CA GLN A 2 1.65 -8.14 -18.85
C GLN A 2 0.17 -8.23 -19.25
N PRO A 3 -0.79 -7.70 -18.47
CA PRO A 3 -2.22 -7.74 -18.79
C PRO A 3 -2.56 -7.16 -20.17
N GLU A 4 -1.77 -6.19 -20.67
CA GLU A 4 -1.91 -5.58 -21.99
C GLU A 4 -1.68 -6.58 -23.13
N LEU A 5 -1.02 -7.70 -22.86
CA LEU A 5 -0.81 -8.77 -23.85
C LEU A 5 -2.14 -9.39 -24.27
N ASP A 6 -3.09 -9.55 -23.35
CA ASP A 6 -4.41 -10.12 -23.66
C ASP A 6 -5.17 -9.22 -24.64
N ALA A 7 -5.11 -7.90 -24.42
CA ALA A 7 -5.70 -6.92 -25.34
C ALA A 7 -5.01 -6.93 -26.71
N THR A 8 -3.68 -7.09 -26.76
CA THR A 8 -2.92 -7.21 -28.00
C THR A 8 -3.29 -8.47 -28.77
N LEU A 9 -3.36 -9.62 -28.09
CA LEU A 9 -3.73 -10.91 -28.67
C LEU A 9 -5.21 -10.95 -29.14
N ALA A 10 -6.07 -10.09 -28.59
CA ALA A 10 -7.46 -9.99 -29.03
C ALA A 10 -7.63 -9.33 -30.39
N ARG A 11 -6.61 -8.61 -30.90
CA ARG A 11 -6.65 -7.98 -32.23
C ARG A 11 -6.70 -9.02 -33.35
N GLU A 12 -7.32 -8.66 -34.47
CA GLU A 12 -7.47 -9.56 -35.61
C GLU A 12 -6.13 -10.04 -36.20
N ASP A 13 -5.12 -9.17 -36.19
CA ASP A 13 -3.77 -9.47 -36.67
C ASP A 13 -3.14 -10.69 -36.00
N PHE A 14 -3.54 -10.96 -34.73
CA PHE A 14 -3.01 -12.05 -33.92
C PHE A 14 -3.93 -13.28 -33.81
N ARG A 15 -4.98 -13.34 -34.64
CA ARG A 15 -5.96 -14.45 -34.60
C ARG A 15 -5.31 -15.82 -34.76
N GLN A 16 -4.36 -15.97 -35.69
CA GLN A 16 -3.67 -17.24 -35.91
C GLN A 16 -2.78 -17.63 -34.74
N LEU A 17 -2.09 -16.64 -34.10
CA LEU A 17 -1.28 -16.86 -32.92
C LEU A 17 -2.16 -17.29 -31.74
N ARG A 18 -3.28 -16.61 -31.53
CA ARG A 18 -4.23 -16.95 -30.45
C ARG A 18 -4.78 -18.37 -30.57
N GLN A 19 -5.04 -18.88 -31.79
CA GLN A 19 -5.50 -20.24 -32.03
C GLN A 19 -4.45 -21.32 -31.68
N ARG A 20 -3.17 -20.96 -31.60
CA ARG A 20 -2.07 -21.85 -31.20
C ARG A 20 -1.82 -21.84 -29.70
N ILE A 21 -2.41 -20.92 -28.94
CA ILE A 21 -2.30 -20.87 -27.49
C ILE A 21 -3.25 -21.90 -26.90
N THR A 22 -2.69 -23.02 -26.42
CA THR A 22 -3.44 -24.13 -25.84
C THR A 22 -3.88 -23.83 -24.40
N PHE A 23 -3.05 -23.09 -23.65
CA PHE A 23 -3.31 -22.76 -22.25
C PHE A 23 -3.07 -21.30 -21.98
N SER A 24 -3.99 -20.67 -21.23
CA SER A 24 -3.85 -19.33 -20.71
C SER A 24 -4.09 -19.36 -19.21
N TYR A 25 -3.17 -18.78 -18.44
CA TYR A 25 -3.28 -18.71 -17.00
C TYR A 25 -2.90 -17.30 -16.51
N SER A 26 -3.78 -16.72 -15.71
CA SER A 26 -3.53 -15.41 -15.10
C SER A 26 -2.93 -15.59 -13.71
N LEU A 27 -1.69 -15.09 -13.53
CA LEU A 27 -1.01 -15.08 -12.24
C LEU A 27 -1.65 -14.03 -11.33
N ARG A 28 -2.06 -14.46 -10.13
CA ARG A 28 -2.53 -13.53 -9.11
C ARG A 28 -1.36 -12.82 -8.42
N PRO A 29 -1.54 -11.56 -7.99
CA PRO A 29 -0.59 -10.89 -7.12
C PRO A 29 -0.35 -11.71 -5.84
N LEU A 30 0.88 -11.64 -5.30
CA LEU A 30 1.22 -12.28 -4.05
C LEU A 30 0.44 -11.66 -2.89
N ASP A 31 -0.16 -12.50 -2.07
CA ASP A 31 -0.72 -12.09 -0.78
C ASP A 31 0.38 -11.97 0.30
N VAL A 32 0.01 -11.65 1.54
CA VAL A 32 0.99 -11.47 2.63
C VAL A 32 1.70 -12.77 2.98
N SER A 33 1.02 -13.92 2.90
CA SER A 33 1.58 -15.23 3.20
C SER A 33 2.58 -15.64 2.12
N ASP A 34 2.16 -15.52 0.86
CA ASP A 34 2.99 -15.84 -0.30
C ASP A 34 4.22 -14.91 -0.37
N ALA A 35 4.04 -13.62 -0.13
CA ALA A 35 5.13 -12.66 -0.09
C ALA A 35 6.13 -12.95 1.05
N THR A 36 5.65 -13.40 2.21
CA THR A 36 6.53 -13.78 3.32
C THR A 36 7.41 -14.96 2.91
N ARG A 37 6.81 -16.03 2.38
CA ARG A 37 7.54 -17.21 1.90
C ARG A 37 8.49 -16.84 0.77
N TYR A 38 8.05 -16.07 -0.20
CA TYR A 38 8.85 -15.61 -1.32
C TYR A 38 10.11 -14.85 -0.86
N LEU A 39 9.97 -13.90 0.07
CA LEU A 39 11.11 -13.15 0.60
C LEU A 39 12.09 -14.05 1.38
N GLN A 40 11.57 -15.02 2.16
CA GLN A 40 12.40 -15.99 2.86
C GLN A 40 13.19 -16.88 1.89
N GLU A 41 12.56 -17.40 0.85
CA GLU A 41 13.21 -18.19 -0.19
C GLU A 41 14.29 -17.39 -0.92
N ARG A 42 14.01 -16.13 -1.28
CA ARG A 42 14.99 -15.23 -1.91
C ARG A 42 16.22 -15.00 -1.03
N LEU A 43 16.02 -14.78 0.27
CA LEU A 43 17.11 -14.63 1.24
C LEU A 43 17.90 -15.93 1.40
N ALA A 44 17.23 -17.09 1.45
CA ALA A 44 17.87 -18.39 1.56
C ALA A 44 18.75 -18.71 0.32
N VAL A 45 18.27 -18.39 -0.89
CA VAL A 45 19.06 -18.51 -2.12
C VAL A 45 20.27 -17.58 -2.10
N ALA A 46 20.15 -16.39 -1.50
CA ALA A 46 21.28 -15.48 -1.29
C ALA A 46 22.24 -15.90 -0.16
N GLY A 47 22.02 -17.07 0.45
CA GLY A 47 22.87 -17.63 1.50
C GLY A 47 22.51 -17.22 2.92
N TYR A 48 21.46 -16.44 3.12
CA TYR A 48 21.03 -16.05 4.47
C TYR A 48 20.34 -17.22 5.19
N ARG A 49 20.85 -17.57 6.38
CA ARG A 49 20.39 -18.70 7.22
C ARG A 49 19.93 -18.27 8.62
N GLY A 50 19.77 -16.96 8.84
CA GLY A 50 19.42 -16.41 10.15
C GLY A 50 17.90 -16.29 10.37
N GLU A 51 17.57 -15.62 11.47
CA GLU A 51 16.19 -15.25 11.83
C GLU A 51 15.50 -14.43 10.73
N PRO A 52 14.14 -14.46 10.62
CA PRO A 52 13.42 -13.68 9.62
C PRO A 52 13.76 -12.20 9.69
N LEU A 53 14.35 -11.67 8.61
CA LEU A 53 14.77 -10.27 8.53
C LEU A 53 13.57 -9.32 8.48
N PHE A 54 12.51 -9.69 7.77
CA PHE A 54 11.34 -8.85 7.59
C PHE A 54 10.30 -9.15 8.68
N LYS A 55 10.00 -8.16 9.52
CA LYS A 55 8.89 -8.27 10.48
C LYS A 55 7.53 -8.28 9.78
N ALA A 56 6.52 -8.95 10.35
CA ALA A 56 5.20 -9.10 9.75
C ALA A 56 4.55 -7.76 9.33
N ALA A 57 4.73 -6.70 10.13
CA ALA A 57 4.25 -5.36 9.78
C ALA A 57 4.95 -4.79 8.54
N ALA A 58 6.24 -5.07 8.36
CA ALA A 58 7.01 -4.67 7.18
C ALA A 58 6.52 -5.40 5.94
N VAL A 59 6.30 -6.73 6.01
CA VAL A 59 5.78 -7.52 4.88
C VAL A 59 4.41 -7.02 4.44
N ARG A 60 3.49 -6.75 5.37
CA ARG A 60 2.17 -6.19 5.04
C ARG A 60 2.27 -4.86 4.28
N LEU A 61 3.19 -3.98 4.69
CA LEU A 61 3.41 -2.72 3.98
C LEU A 61 4.06 -2.92 2.61
N LEU A 62 5.02 -3.84 2.49
CA LEU A 62 5.64 -4.21 1.21
C LEU A 62 4.61 -4.70 0.21
N VAL A 63 3.72 -5.62 0.62
CA VAL A 63 2.64 -6.15 -0.24
C VAL A 63 1.70 -5.02 -0.68
N ARG A 64 1.30 -4.15 0.25
CA ARG A 64 0.45 -2.99 -0.09
C ARG A 64 1.13 -2.03 -1.06
N GLY A 65 2.40 -1.72 -0.83
CA GLY A 65 3.16 -0.80 -1.66
C GLY A 65 3.50 -1.35 -3.04
N SER A 66 3.78 -2.66 -3.13
CA SER A 66 4.07 -3.35 -4.40
C SER A 66 2.81 -3.80 -5.15
N GLY A 67 1.64 -3.77 -4.50
CA GLY A 67 0.43 -4.41 -5.03
C GLY A 67 0.57 -5.93 -5.19
N GLY A 68 1.49 -6.57 -4.47
CA GLY A 68 1.80 -8.01 -4.59
C GLY A 68 2.55 -8.39 -5.86
N ILE A 69 3.05 -7.40 -6.63
CA ILE A 69 3.81 -7.64 -7.86
C ILE A 69 5.26 -8.04 -7.50
N PRO A 70 5.74 -9.25 -7.86
CA PRO A 70 7.04 -9.76 -7.42
C PRO A 70 8.22 -8.85 -7.77
N ARG A 71 8.22 -8.26 -8.97
CA ARG A 71 9.27 -7.33 -9.41
C ARG A 71 9.38 -6.12 -8.49
N LEU A 72 8.25 -5.48 -8.20
CA LEU A 72 8.21 -4.29 -7.35
C LEU A 72 8.47 -4.64 -5.88
N LEU A 73 7.98 -5.80 -5.44
CA LEU A 73 8.28 -6.35 -4.12
C LEU A 73 9.80 -6.51 -3.90
N ASN A 74 10.52 -7.07 -4.90
CA ASN A 74 11.98 -7.21 -4.83
C ASN A 74 12.71 -5.85 -4.77
N ILE A 75 12.31 -4.88 -5.58
CA ILE A 75 12.90 -3.55 -5.58
C ILE A 75 12.74 -2.90 -4.19
N LEU A 76 11.51 -2.95 -3.66
CA LEU A 76 11.22 -2.39 -2.34
C LEU A 76 11.95 -3.14 -1.22
N ALA A 77 11.97 -4.48 -1.27
CA ALA A 77 12.67 -5.30 -0.28
C ALA A 77 14.17 -4.98 -0.24
N ASN A 78 14.81 -4.85 -1.41
CA ASN A 78 16.21 -4.49 -1.50
C ASN A 78 16.48 -3.10 -0.91
N LYS A 79 15.68 -2.09 -1.27
CA LYS A 79 15.78 -0.75 -0.68
C LYS A 79 15.60 -0.77 0.84
N CYS A 80 14.64 -1.57 1.34
CA CYS A 80 14.44 -1.72 2.79
C CYS A 80 15.66 -2.32 3.49
N LEU A 81 16.31 -3.32 2.89
CA LEU A 81 17.54 -3.91 3.42
C LEU A 81 18.67 -2.87 3.47
N MET A 82 18.82 -2.06 2.41
CA MET A 82 19.82 -0.98 2.38
C MET A 82 19.56 0.07 3.47
N VAL A 83 18.31 0.50 3.65
CA VAL A 83 17.94 1.45 4.70
C VAL A 83 18.19 0.85 6.09
N ALA A 84 17.77 -0.40 6.33
CA ALA A 84 17.99 -1.07 7.61
C ALA A 84 19.47 -1.24 7.91
N PHE A 85 20.29 -1.58 6.91
CA PHE A 85 21.74 -1.70 7.04
C PHE A 85 22.37 -0.34 7.39
N GLY A 86 21.99 0.73 6.69
CA GLY A 86 22.49 2.08 6.97
C GLY A 86 22.10 2.60 8.37
N GLU A 87 20.99 2.11 8.94
CA GLU A 87 20.57 2.41 10.31
C GLU A 87 21.16 1.43 11.36
N GLY A 88 22.02 0.48 10.97
CA GLY A 88 22.58 -0.56 11.86
C GLY A 88 21.52 -1.52 12.41
N SER A 89 20.36 -1.60 11.78
CA SER A 89 19.27 -2.46 12.21
C SER A 89 19.43 -3.88 11.66
N ARG A 90 19.34 -4.89 12.54
CA ARG A 90 19.38 -6.30 12.14
C ARG A 90 18.06 -6.81 11.56
N GLN A 91 16.99 -6.01 11.56
CA GLN A 91 15.67 -6.39 11.09
C GLN A 91 15.03 -5.26 10.31
N VAL A 92 14.27 -5.63 9.29
CA VAL A 92 13.48 -4.68 8.50
C VAL A 92 12.14 -4.42 9.20
N LEU A 93 11.95 -3.19 9.63
CA LEU A 93 10.76 -2.71 10.31
C LEU A 93 9.88 -1.88 9.37
N ALA A 94 8.65 -1.61 9.78
CA ALA A 94 7.69 -0.81 9.03
C ALA A 94 8.21 0.60 8.64
N ARG A 95 9.06 1.22 9.48
CA ARG A 95 9.67 2.52 9.18
C ARG A 95 10.60 2.47 7.97
N HIS A 96 11.39 1.39 7.83
CA HIS A 96 12.29 1.21 6.68
C HIS A 96 11.50 1.08 5.38
N VAL A 97 10.35 0.38 5.44
CA VAL A 97 9.46 0.21 4.27
C VAL A 97 8.86 1.56 3.86
N ARG A 98 8.38 2.38 4.81
CA ARG A 98 7.85 3.71 4.48
C ARG A 98 8.89 4.55 3.75
N ARG A 99 10.14 4.58 4.26
CA ARG A 99 11.24 5.31 3.63
C ARG A 99 11.56 4.80 2.22
N ALA A 100 11.58 3.47 2.03
CA ALA A 100 11.80 2.86 0.72
C ALA A 100 10.65 3.17 -0.28
N LEU A 101 9.41 3.24 0.21
CA LEU A 101 8.25 3.58 -0.62
C LEU A 101 8.28 5.04 -1.06
N ASP A 102 8.68 5.98 -0.19
CA ASP A 102 8.78 7.40 -0.52
C ASP A 102 9.81 7.65 -1.64
N ASP A 103 10.84 6.81 -1.71
CA ASP A 103 11.94 6.89 -2.69
C ASP A 103 11.71 6.00 -3.94
N THR A 104 10.53 5.41 -4.12
CA THR A 104 10.31 4.47 -5.23
C THR A 104 9.17 4.94 -6.13
N GLU A 105 9.51 5.29 -7.37
CA GLU A 105 8.52 5.55 -8.42
C GLU A 105 7.71 4.29 -8.72
N GLY A 106 6.39 4.44 -8.89
CA GLY A 106 5.47 3.32 -9.16
C GLY A 106 5.02 2.54 -7.93
N ALA A 107 5.63 2.74 -6.76
CA ALA A 107 5.06 2.25 -5.50
C ALA A 107 3.79 3.05 -5.17
N LYS A 108 2.72 2.36 -4.75
CA LYS A 108 1.49 3.03 -4.33
C LYS A 108 1.67 3.57 -2.91
N PRO A 109 1.81 4.89 -2.71
CA PRO A 109 1.91 5.45 -1.36
C PRO A 109 0.54 5.37 -0.69
N PHE A 110 0.29 4.27 -0.01
CA PHE A 110 -0.97 3.99 0.69
C PHE A 110 -1.35 5.07 1.71
N TRP A 111 -0.37 5.70 2.37
CA TRP A 111 -0.65 6.74 3.39
C TRP A 111 -0.97 8.12 2.82
N ARG A 112 -0.64 8.40 1.55
CA ARG A 112 -0.97 9.70 0.93
C ARG A 112 -2.47 9.94 0.77
N ASN A 113 -3.28 8.88 0.79
CA ASN A 113 -4.73 8.99 0.61
C ASN A 113 -5.52 9.08 1.93
N THR A 114 -4.92 8.69 3.06
CA THR A 114 -5.61 8.72 4.37
C THR A 114 -5.60 10.11 5.02
N SER A 115 -4.61 10.95 4.72
CA SER A 115 -4.55 12.31 5.26
C SER A 115 -5.61 13.25 4.68
N ARG A 116 -6.09 13.01 3.44
CA ARG A 116 -7.16 13.82 2.82
C ARG A 116 -8.54 13.56 3.42
N LEU A 117 -8.80 12.33 3.88
CA LEU A 117 -10.10 11.99 4.49
C LEU A 117 -10.19 12.37 5.96
N PHE A 118 -9.04 12.44 6.67
CA PHE A 118 -9.01 12.81 8.08
C PHE A 118 -9.14 14.31 8.29
N GLY A 119 -8.53 15.14 7.41
CA GLY A 119 -8.60 16.59 7.47
C GLY A 119 -10.03 17.14 7.31
N TRP A 120 -10.81 16.60 6.38
CA TRP A 120 -12.17 17.05 6.12
C TRP A 120 -13.14 16.75 7.29
N LYS A 121 -13.00 15.58 7.92
CA LYS A 121 -13.89 15.23 9.06
C LYS A 121 -13.63 16.08 10.30
N MET A 122 -12.40 16.49 10.53
CA MET A 122 -12.04 17.37 11.67
C MET A 122 -12.52 18.79 11.45
N THR A 123 -12.40 19.35 10.24
CA THR A 123 -12.87 20.71 9.95
C THR A 123 -14.39 20.82 9.97
N ALA A 124 -15.13 19.81 9.49
CA ALA A 124 -16.59 19.78 9.56
C ALA A 124 -17.09 19.66 11.01
N GLY A 125 -16.42 18.90 11.87
CA GLY A 125 -16.76 18.78 13.29
C GLY A 125 -16.54 20.07 14.09
N CYS A 126 -15.45 20.80 13.83
CA CYS A 126 -15.17 22.07 14.49
C CYS A 126 -16.14 23.19 14.07
N LEU A 127 -16.56 23.21 12.81
CA LEU A 127 -17.54 24.20 12.31
C LEU A 127 -18.94 23.96 12.91
N SER A 128 -19.37 22.71 13.04
CA SER A 128 -20.66 22.40 13.67
C SER A 128 -20.70 22.74 15.16
N LEU A 129 -19.62 22.52 15.90
CA LEU A 129 -19.52 22.90 17.32
C LEU A 129 -19.49 24.42 17.51
N ALA A 130 -18.84 25.19 16.61
CA ALA A 130 -18.82 26.64 16.65
C ALA A 130 -20.20 27.25 16.37
N LEU A 131 -20.99 26.66 15.46
CA LEU A 131 -22.35 27.11 15.16
C LEU A 131 -23.32 26.83 16.32
N ILE A 132 -23.18 25.70 17.02
CA ILE A 132 -24.00 25.37 18.20
C ILE A 132 -23.64 26.30 19.37
N ALA A 133 -22.36 26.60 19.61
CA ALA A 133 -21.91 27.48 20.66
C ALA A 133 -22.32 28.96 20.38
N GLY A 134 -22.35 29.40 19.13
CA GLY A 134 -22.79 30.73 18.73
C GLY A 134 -24.30 30.92 18.79
N ALA A 135 -25.10 29.87 18.66
CA ALA A 135 -26.57 29.95 18.75
C ALA A 135 -27.09 29.87 20.18
N TRP A 136 -26.29 29.44 21.14
CA TRP A 136 -26.70 29.27 22.55
C TRP A 136 -27.22 30.57 23.23
N PRO A 137 -26.57 31.72 23.11
CA PRO A 137 -27.08 32.96 23.74
C PRO A 137 -28.41 33.46 23.15
N TRP A 138 -28.67 33.19 21.87
CA TRP A 138 -29.92 33.56 21.22
C TRP A 138 -31.10 32.68 21.65
N LEU A 139 -30.87 31.38 21.88
CA LEU A 139 -31.88 30.45 22.40
C LEU A 139 -32.25 30.73 23.85
N ALA A 140 -31.29 31.16 24.67
CA ALA A 140 -31.53 31.52 26.06
C ALA A 140 -32.43 32.77 26.21
N GLN A 141 -32.38 33.71 25.28
CA GLN A 141 -33.25 34.90 25.28
C GLN A 141 -34.70 34.61 24.87
N LEU A 142 -34.94 33.53 24.13
CA LEU A 142 -36.32 33.16 23.72
C LEU A 142 -37.12 32.51 24.85
N THR A 143 -36.48 31.98 25.88
CA THR A 143 -37.16 31.35 27.06
C THR A 143 -37.64 32.38 28.08
N GLU A 144 -37.17 33.63 28.02
CA GLU A 144 -37.64 34.73 28.96
C GLU A 144 -38.81 35.52 28.41
N VAL A 145 -39.27 35.28 27.14
CA VAL A 145 -40.32 36.08 26.49
C VAL A 145 -41.68 35.36 26.43
N LEU A 146 -41.78 34.15 26.94
CA LEU A 146 -43.08 33.42 26.99
C LEU A 146 -43.63 33.51 28.45
N PRO A 147 -44.82 34.12 28.62
CA PRO A 147 -45.51 34.22 29.92
C PRO A 147 -46.07 32.88 30.37
#